data_1c8cd2d77ba5f82cc268526ebd10795e
#
_entry.id   1c8cd2d77ba5f82cc268526ebd10795e
#
_cell.length_a   1.000
_cell.length_b   1.000
_cell.length_c   1.000
_cell.angle_alpha   90.00
_cell.angle_beta   90.00
_cell.angle_gamma   90.00
#
_symmetry.space_group_name_H-M   'P 1'
#
loop_
_entity.id
_entity.type
_entity.pdbx_description
1 polymer ?
#
loop_
_entity_poly.entity_id
_entity_poly.type
_entity_poly.pdbx_seq_one_letter_code
_entity_poly.pdbx_strand_id
1 'polypeptide(L)'
;MSYSPPELISVDWGTSSLRAYLADADGAALAEIAADKGALSLQQGEHEPYLASLLRDWKTRHPHLPVVASGMVGARQGWVEAPYASCPAGLAEIAAATVIAPSASLGGVRIVPGVSARDARGAPDVMRGEETQVLGALAAERRGEGIFVLPGTHSKWARVEGGRIIGFETYMTGEAFAALKDHTVLGRMMAPAVDPTEQTGFGLGVDAAAELERPGDLLHAAFMARTFGLFGQLPPDQLAEYLSGLLVGAEILAGARGVKSATVIGAPALVERYRRAGAILGVELTPAPANCATLGQIAVLKGAAGAAE
;
A
#
# COMPACT_ATOMS: atom_id res chain seq x y z
N MET A 1 -12.96 -9.93 28.74
CA MET A 1 -11.95 -9.39 27.82
C MET A 1 -10.86 -8.80 28.68
N SER A 2 -9.61 -9.30 28.59
CA SER A 2 -8.50 -8.71 29.32
C SER A 2 -8.22 -7.33 28.73
N TYR A 3 -8.14 -6.32 29.56
CA TYR A 3 -7.77 -4.97 29.16
C TYR A 3 -6.27 -4.98 28.79
N SER A 4 -5.94 -4.81 27.52
CA SER A 4 -4.58 -4.56 27.06
C SER A 4 -4.33 -3.05 27.07
N PRO A 5 -3.31 -2.57 27.77
CA PRO A 5 -3.00 -1.14 27.78
C PRO A 5 -2.49 -0.69 26.40
N PRO A 6 -2.72 0.57 26.00
CA PRO A 6 -2.13 1.09 24.77
C PRO A 6 -0.61 1.21 24.91
N GLU A 7 0.11 0.90 23.82
CA GLU A 7 1.59 0.90 23.74
C GLU A 7 2.11 2.03 22.84
N LEU A 8 1.36 2.37 21.76
CA LEU A 8 1.73 3.45 20.86
C LEU A 8 0.51 4.10 20.21
N ILE A 9 0.74 5.27 19.63
CA ILE A 9 -0.13 5.87 18.63
C ILE A 9 0.49 5.62 17.25
N SER A 10 -0.13 4.76 16.46
CA SER A 10 0.25 4.43 15.09
C SER A 10 -0.43 5.39 14.12
N VAL A 11 0.32 5.99 13.19
CA VAL A 11 -0.21 6.91 12.19
C VAL A 11 0.20 6.44 10.80
N ASP A 12 -0.78 6.11 9.97
CA ASP A 12 -0.60 5.91 8.54
C ASP A 12 -1.07 7.18 7.82
N TRP A 13 -0.10 7.96 7.29
CA TRP A 13 -0.40 9.25 6.67
C TRP A 13 -0.01 9.26 5.19
N GLY A 14 -0.98 8.88 4.38
CA GLY A 14 -0.84 8.79 2.93
C GLY A 14 -0.92 10.14 2.21
N THR A 15 -1.01 10.08 0.89
CA THR A 15 -1.13 11.26 0.02
C THR A 15 -2.43 12.02 0.25
N SER A 16 -3.56 11.31 0.38
CA SER A 16 -4.92 11.87 0.40
C SER A 16 -5.66 11.70 1.73
N SER A 17 -5.18 10.82 2.63
CA SER A 17 -5.87 10.51 3.87
C SER A 17 -4.89 10.20 5.00
N LEU A 18 -5.40 10.26 6.24
CA LEU A 18 -4.70 9.88 7.46
C LEU A 18 -5.56 8.90 8.23
N ARG A 19 -4.93 7.86 8.77
CA ARG A 19 -5.51 6.99 9.80
C ARG A 19 -4.57 6.94 10.99
N ALA A 20 -5.12 7.12 12.19
CA ALA A 20 -4.37 6.96 13.43
C ALA A 20 -5.05 5.91 14.30
N TYR A 21 -4.25 5.08 14.95
CA TYR A 21 -4.71 4.01 15.83
C TYR A 21 -4.04 4.14 17.18
N LEU A 22 -4.85 4.13 18.24
CA LEU A 22 -4.36 3.85 19.57
C LEU A 22 -4.23 2.33 19.69
N ALA A 23 -3.02 1.80 19.73
CA ALA A 23 -2.76 0.38 19.60
C ALA A 23 -2.09 -0.21 20.84
N ASP A 24 -2.43 -1.47 21.15
CA ASP A 24 -1.74 -2.27 22.15
C ASP A 24 -0.44 -2.90 21.62
N ALA A 25 0.23 -3.69 22.47
CA ALA A 25 1.49 -4.36 22.16
C ALA A 25 1.41 -5.40 21.01
N ASP A 26 0.23 -5.94 20.77
CA ASP A 26 -0.07 -6.91 19.71
C ASP A 26 -0.57 -6.22 18.43
N GLY A 27 -0.59 -4.88 18.42
CA GLY A 27 -1.04 -4.08 17.29
C GLY A 27 -2.55 -4.04 17.11
N ALA A 28 -3.32 -4.48 18.09
CA ALA A 28 -4.77 -4.36 18.05
C ALA A 28 -5.19 -2.91 18.28
N ALA A 29 -6.08 -2.40 17.42
CA ALA A 29 -6.61 -1.05 17.54
C ALA A 29 -7.62 -0.97 18.69
N LEU A 30 -7.29 -0.18 19.71
CA LEU A 30 -8.17 0.15 20.84
C LEU A 30 -9.09 1.34 20.52
N ALA A 31 -8.64 2.22 19.62
CA ALA A 31 -9.40 3.34 19.06
C ALA A 31 -8.81 3.75 17.71
N GLU A 32 -9.64 4.37 16.86
CA GLU A 32 -9.26 4.83 15.52
C GLU A 32 -9.70 6.28 15.30
N ILE A 33 -8.88 7.03 14.56
CA ILE A 33 -9.21 8.32 13.98
C ILE A 33 -8.92 8.23 12.48
N ALA A 34 -9.92 8.58 11.64
CA ALA A 34 -9.75 8.69 10.20
C ALA A 34 -9.99 10.15 9.78
N ALA A 35 -9.19 10.64 8.84
CA ALA A 35 -9.31 11.97 8.29
C ALA A 35 -8.97 12.00 6.79
N ASP A 36 -9.78 12.70 6.00
CA ASP A 36 -9.64 12.86 4.55
C ASP A 36 -8.67 14.02 4.21
N LYS A 37 -7.55 14.10 4.95
CA LYS A 37 -6.52 15.12 4.74
C LYS A 37 -5.14 14.46 4.77
N GLY A 38 -4.62 14.18 3.59
CA GLY A 38 -3.32 13.56 3.43
C GLY A 38 -2.15 14.51 3.68
N ALA A 39 -0.96 13.96 3.84
CA ALA A 39 0.24 14.71 4.16
C ALA A 39 0.60 15.76 3.09
N LEU A 40 0.33 15.48 1.81
CA LEU A 40 0.66 16.39 0.71
C LEU A 40 -0.38 17.49 0.48
N SER A 41 -1.52 17.45 1.17
CA SER A 41 -2.53 18.52 1.13
C SER A 41 -2.27 19.65 2.13
N LEU A 42 -1.25 19.49 2.98
CA LEU A 42 -0.83 20.45 3.99
C LEU A 42 0.41 21.22 3.53
N GLN A 43 0.48 22.49 3.92
CA GLN A 43 1.67 23.29 3.71
C GLN A 43 2.72 23.03 4.82
N GLN A 44 3.95 23.43 4.54
CA GLN A 44 5.02 23.35 5.53
C GLN A 44 4.63 24.13 6.81
N GLY A 45 4.75 23.46 7.97
CA GLY A 45 4.36 24.02 9.27
C GLY A 45 2.92 23.70 9.72
N GLU A 46 2.06 23.17 8.85
CA GLU A 46 0.68 22.79 9.20
C GLU A 46 0.56 21.35 9.73
N HIS A 47 1.54 20.49 9.46
CA HIS A 47 1.46 19.06 9.80
C HIS A 47 1.40 18.83 11.32
N GLU A 48 2.29 19.49 12.08
CA GLU A 48 2.33 19.34 13.53
C GLU A 48 1.02 19.79 14.20
N PRO A 49 0.53 21.04 14.00
CA PRO A 49 -0.70 21.45 14.66
C PRO A 49 -1.92 20.65 14.21
N TYR A 50 -1.94 20.17 12.96
CA TYR A 50 -3.03 19.32 12.47
C TYR A 50 -3.03 17.97 13.20
N LEU A 51 -1.90 17.24 13.22
CA LEU A 51 -1.78 15.96 13.91
C LEU A 51 -2.02 16.10 15.41
N ALA A 52 -1.45 17.13 16.03
CA ALA A 52 -1.64 17.42 17.47
C ALA A 52 -3.12 17.66 17.81
N SER A 53 -3.86 18.33 16.93
CA SER A 53 -5.29 18.54 17.13
C SER A 53 -6.10 17.25 17.09
N LEU A 54 -5.77 16.33 16.19
CA LEU A 54 -6.43 15.03 16.07
C LEU A 54 -6.12 14.12 17.27
N LEU A 55 -4.87 14.11 17.73
CA LEU A 55 -4.40 13.21 18.78
C LEU A 55 -4.54 13.78 20.21
N ARG A 56 -5.10 14.98 20.35
CA ARG A 56 -5.18 15.72 21.63
C ARG A 56 -5.74 14.86 22.77
N ASP A 57 -6.88 14.23 22.57
CA ASP A 57 -7.55 13.44 23.60
C ASP A 57 -6.74 12.21 24.01
N TRP A 58 -6.09 11.55 23.06
CA TRP A 58 -5.23 10.40 23.34
C TRP A 58 -3.97 10.84 24.08
N LYS A 59 -3.32 11.93 23.66
CA LYS A 59 -2.13 12.46 24.33
C LYS A 59 -2.44 13.04 25.70
N THR A 60 -3.62 13.57 25.93
CA THR A 60 -4.06 14.02 27.28
C THR A 60 -4.20 12.83 28.23
N ARG A 61 -4.79 11.72 27.77
CA ARG A 61 -4.97 10.51 28.59
C ARG A 61 -3.70 9.66 28.71
N HIS A 62 -2.84 9.71 27.71
CA HIS A 62 -1.64 8.90 27.60
C HIS A 62 -0.44 9.76 27.15
N PRO A 63 0.05 10.70 27.98
CA PRO A 63 1.06 11.69 27.59
C PRO A 63 2.40 11.07 27.17
N HIS A 64 2.74 9.90 27.69
CA HIS A 64 4.02 9.22 27.43
C HIS A 64 4.01 8.27 26.24
N LEU A 65 2.85 8.02 25.62
CA LEU A 65 2.81 7.11 24.48
C LEU A 65 3.62 7.68 23.30
N PRO A 66 4.50 6.86 22.68
CA PRO A 66 5.20 7.27 21.49
C PRO A 66 4.20 7.40 20.31
N VAL A 67 4.48 8.35 19.42
CA VAL A 67 3.78 8.53 18.15
C VAL A 67 4.72 8.09 17.04
N VAL A 68 4.29 7.12 16.24
CA VAL A 68 5.04 6.62 15.09
C VAL A 68 4.20 6.85 13.83
N ALA A 69 4.80 7.44 12.81
CA ALA A 69 4.13 7.74 11.55
C ALA A 69 4.88 7.11 10.37
N SER A 70 4.13 6.57 9.40
CA SER A 70 4.65 6.06 8.13
C SER A 70 3.88 6.66 6.95
N GLY A 71 4.40 6.50 5.74
CA GLY A 71 3.80 7.00 4.51
C GLY A 71 4.30 8.38 4.09
N MET A 72 3.48 9.10 3.34
CA MET A 72 3.87 10.35 2.66
C MET A 72 4.20 11.52 3.58
N VAL A 73 3.90 11.41 4.88
CA VAL A 73 4.34 12.37 5.90
C VAL A 73 5.86 12.53 5.95
N GLY A 74 6.61 11.47 5.60
CA GLY A 74 8.07 11.45 5.51
C GLY A 74 8.63 11.79 4.12
N ALA A 75 7.80 12.18 3.17
CA ALA A 75 8.26 12.60 1.84
C ALA A 75 8.87 14.01 1.89
N ARG A 76 9.63 14.37 0.85
CA ARG A 76 10.22 15.71 0.71
C ARG A 76 9.19 16.85 0.82
N GLN A 77 7.98 16.63 0.33
CA GLN A 77 6.87 17.57 0.42
C GLN A 77 5.98 17.35 1.66
N GLY A 78 6.34 16.38 2.51
CA GLY A 78 5.62 16.08 3.75
C GLY A 78 6.10 16.94 4.93
N TRP A 79 5.95 16.43 6.14
CA TRP A 79 6.30 17.16 7.36
C TRP A 79 7.82 17.30 7.55
N VAL A 80 8.53 16.16 7.56
CA VAL A 80 9.99 16.09 7.66
C VAL A 80 10.47 15.01 6.68
N GLU A 81 11.43 15.37 5.81
CA GLU A 81 11.97 14.40 4.87
C GLU A 81 12.72 13.30 5.62
N ALA A 82 12.20 12.09 5.57
CA ALA A 82 12.88 10.89 6.00
C ALA A 82 13.63 10.28 4.80
N PRO A 83 14.87 9.78 4.98
CA PRO A 83 15.64 9.18 3.90
C PRO A 83 14.98 7.92 3.36
N TYR A 84 15.59 7.32 2.34
CA TYR A 84 15.28 5.97 1.89
C TYR A 84 16.37 5.02 2.37
N ALA A 85 16.01 3.95 3.07
CA ALA A 85 16.89 2.82 3.28
C ALA A 85 17.09 2.08 1.95
N SER A 86 18.34 1.80 1.57
CA SER A 86 18.62 1.09 0.30
C SER A 86 18.44 -0.42 0.47
N CYS A 87 17.78 -1.08 -0.48
CA CYS A 87 17.74 -2.54 -0.54
C CYS A 87 19.16 -3.15 -0.70
N PRO A 88 19.42 -4.28 -0.01
CA PRO A 88 18.59 -5.05 0.91
C PRO A 88 18.36 -4.33 2.24
N ALA A 89 17.11 -4.08 2.62
CA ALA A 89 16.73 -3.37 3.83
C ALA A 89 15.75 -4.20 4.69
N GLY A 90 16.10 -4.43 5.93
CA GLY A 90 15.26 -5.05 6.93
C GLY A 90 14.96 -4.12 8.09
N LEU A 91 14.50 -4.69 9.20
CA LEU A 91 14.12 -3.93 10.38
C LEU A 91 15.27 -3.03 10.90
N ALA A 92 16.50 -3.53 10.93
CA ALA A 92 17.65 -2.79 11.46
C ALA A 92 17.96 -1.54 10.62
N GLU A 93 18.00 -1.66 9.29
CA GLU A 93 18.28 -0.56 8.37
C GLU A 93 17.16 0.48 8.39
N ILE A 94 15.91 0.04 8.42
CA ILE A 94 14.74 0.93 8.46
C ILE A 94 14.66 1.65 9.81
N ALA A 95 14.86 0.95 10.93
CA ALA A 95 14.86 1.56 12.25
C ALA A 95 15.99 2.60 12.42
N ALA A 96 17.20 2.29 11.93
CA ALA A 96 18.35 3.20 11.97
C ALA A 96 18.15 4.50 11.15
N ALA A 97 17.37 4.43 10.07
CA ALA A 97 17.10 5.57 9.18
C ALA A 97 15.83 6.36 9.59
N THR A 98 15.19 6.01 10.71
CA THR A 98 14.03 6.72 11.24
C THR A 98 14.41 8.13 11.70
N VAL A 99 13.57 9.12 11.41
CA VAL A 99 13.77 10.50 11.85
C VAL A 99 12.73 10.92 12.88
N ILE A 100 13.06 11.93 13.71
CA ILE A 100 12.13 12.50 14.66
C ILE A 100 11.66 13.86 14.16
N ALA A 101 10.39 13.98 13.83
CA ALA A 101 9.77 15.27 13.59
C ALA A 101 9.53 15.98 14.93
N PRO A 102 9.97 17.25 15.08
CA PRO A 102 9.82 17.98 16.33
C PRO A 102 8.34 18.29 16.60
N SER A 103 7.89 17.99 17.82
CA SER A 103 6.56 18.37 18.32
C SER A 103 6.60 18.42 19.84
N ALA A 104 6.34 19.60 20.40
CA ALA A 104 6.28 19.76 21.84
C ALA A 104 5.02 19.10 22.44
N SER A 105 3.91 19.14 21.71
CA SER A 105 2.62 18.61 22.16
C SER A 105 2.53 17.08 22.07
N LEU A 106 3.26 16.45 21.12
CA LEU A 106 3.26 15.01 20.92
C LEU A 106 4.49 14.30 21.51
N GLY A 107 5.49 15.05 22.00
CA GLY A 107 6.75 14.50 22.51
C GLY A 107 7.71 14.06 21.39
N GLY A 108 7.58 14.65 20.22
CA GLY A 108 8.23 14.21 18.99
C GLY A 108 7.46 13.09 18.29
N VAL A 109 7.52 13.07 16.95
CA VAL A 109 6.89 12.05 16.12
C VAL A 109 7.96 11.28 15.36
N ARG A 110 8.02 9.99 15.56
CA ARG A 110 8.97 9.10 14.86
C ARG A 110 8.43 8.78 13.47
N ILE A 111 9.15 9.19 12.42
CA ILE A 111 8.77 8.99 11.03
C ILE A 111 9.60 7.85 10.46
N VAL A 112 8.91 6.80 10.00
CA VAL A 112 9.53 5.64 9.36
C VAL A 112 10.04 6.07 7.97
N PRO A 113 11.30 5.73 7.59
CA PRO A 113 11.83 6.03 6.28
C PRO A 113 11.18 5.17 5.20
N GLY A 114 11.23 5.62 3.94
CA GLY A 114 10.93 4.74 2.81
C GLY A 114 12.07 3.77 2.51
N VAL A 115 11.87 2.94 1.47
CA VAL A 115 12.89 2.03 0.95
C VAL A 115 13.11 2.30 -0.54
N SER A 116 14.36 2.22 -0.99
CA SER A 116 14.74 2.32 -2.39
C SER A 116 15.38 1.04 -2.90
N ALA A 117 15.11 0.71 -4.16
CA ALA A 117 15.73 -0.42 -4.85
C ALA A 117 16.30 0.05 -6.21
N ARG A 118 17.11 -0.80 -6.84
CA ARG A 118 17.51 -0.66 -8.23
C ARG A 118 17.26 -1.96 -8.97
N ASP A 119 16.72 -1.85 -10.18
CA ASP A 119 16.56 -3.00 -11.05
C ASP A 119 17.92 -3.49 -11.60
N ALA A 120 17.91 -4.59 -12.36
CA ALA A 120 19.11 -5.17 -12.95
C ALA A 120 19.81 -4.22 -13.96
N ARG A 121 19.13 -3.16 -14.43
CA ARG A 121 19.69 -2.13 -15.31
C ARG A 121 20.18 -0.89 -14.55
N GLY A 122 20.02 -0.90 -13.20
CA GLY A 122 20.38 0.21 -12.33
C GLY A 122 19.29 1.29 -12.20
N ALA A 123 18.12 1.11 -12.79
CA ALA A 123 17.02 2.07 -12.66
C ALA A 123 16.47 2.08 -11.23
N PRO A 124 16.30 3.28 -10.63
CA PRO A 124 15.83 3.38 -9.25
C PRO A 124 14.31 3.17 -9.16
N ASP A 125 13.89 2.58 -8.04
CA ASP A 125 12.50 2.49 -7.61
C ASP A 125 12.39 2.84 -6.12
N VAL A 126 11.22 3.32 -5.68
CA VAL A 126 10.99 3.77 -4.31
C VAL A 126 9.61 3.34 -3.81
N MET A 127 9.53 3.07 -2.51
CA MET A 127 8.25 2.93 -1.81
C MET A 127 8.32 3.66 -0.47
N ARG A 128 7.17 4.12 0.03
CA ARG A 128 7.09 4.82 1.30
C ARG A 128 5.73 4.57 1.96
N GLY A 129 5.79 3.81 3.07
CA GLY A 129 4.64 3.29 3.81
C GLY A 129 4.47 1.79 3.62
N GLU A 130 4.66 1.29 2.39
CA GLU A 130 4.53 -0.12 2.05
C GLU A 130 5.59 -0.99 2.74
N GLU A 131 6.83 -0.49 2.91
CA GLU A 131 7.88 -1.18 3.65
C GLU A 131 7.48 -1.48 5.09
N THR A 132 6.76 -0.55 5.71
CA THR A 132 6.25 -0.70 7.08
C THR A 132 5.22 -1.82 7.14
N GLN A 133 4.33 -1.89 6.14
CA GLN A 133 3.31 -2.95 6.04
C GLN A 133 3.96 -4.31 5.79
N VAL A 134 4.99 -4.39 4.95
CA VAL A 134 5.76 -5.64 4.73
C VAL A 134 6.41 -6.10 6.02
N LEU A 135 7.09 -5.22 6.78
CA LEU A 135 7.68 -5.57 8.07
C LEU A 135 6.63 -6.09 9.06
N GLY A 136 5.45 -5.47 9.07
CA GLY A 136 4.34 -5.92 9.92
C GLY A 136 3.79 -7.29 9.53
N ALA A 137 3.67 -7.57 8.23
CA ALA A 137 3.26 -8.89 7.75
C ALA A 137 4.29 -9.98 8.13
N LEU A 138 5.58 -9.69 7.97
CA LEU A 138 6.65 -10.59 8.39
C LEU A 138 6.59 -10.91 9.90
N ALA A 139 6.36 -9.88 10.73
CA ALA A 139 6.23 -10.03 12.17
C ALA A 139 5.00 -10.89 12.55
N ALA A 140 3.86 -10.65 11.91
CA ALA A 140 2.63 -11.38 12.17
C ALA A 140 2.72 -12.86 11.75
N GLU A 141 3.29 -13.12 10.57
CA GLU A 141 3.38 -14.46 10.01
C GLU A 141 4.60 -15.24 10.51
N ARG A 142 5.48 -14.59 11.28
CA ARG A 142 6.74 -15.18 11.82
C ARG A 142 7.58 -15.87 10.76
N ARG A 143 7.63 -15.28 9.57
CA ARG A 143 8.43 -15.78 8.45
C ARG A 143 9.40 -14.72 7.96
N GLY A 144 10.50 -15.13 7.36
CA GLY A 144 11.55 -14.26 6.84
C GLY A 144 11.63 -14.21 5.32
N GLU A 145 10.68 -14.82 4.60
CA GLU A 145 10.77 -14.99 3.15
C GLU A 145 9.41 -14.81 2.49
N GLY A 146 9.39 -14.39 1.23
CA GLY A 146 8.18 -14.37 0.43
C GLY A 146 8.10 -13.23 -0.55
N ILE A 147 7.01 -13.23 -1.31
CA ILE A 147 6.61 -12.14 -2.19
C ILE A 147 5.39 -11.49 -1.58
N PHE A 148 5.43 -10.16 -1.53
CA PHE A 148 4.34 -9.33 -1.02
C PHE A 148 3.85 -8.43 -2.14
N VAL A 149 2.54 -8.44 -2.39
CA VAL A 149 1.90 -7.50 -3.31
C VAL A 149 1.05 -6.51 -2.51
N LEU A 150 1.25 -5.23 -2.79
CA LEU A 150 0.58 -4.13 -2.11
C LEU A 150 -0.19 -3.31 -3.15
N PRO A 151 -1.43 -3.71 -3.47
CA PRO A 151 -2.26 -3.03 -4.45
C PRO A 151 -2.57 -1.60 -4.06
N GLY A 152 -2.50 -0.69 -5.03
CA GLY A 152 -2.78 0.73 -4.81
C GLY A 152 -2.72 1.54 -6.10
N THR A 153 -2.64 2.87 -5.95
CA THR A 153 -2.38 3.78 -7.07
C THR A 153 -1.10 3.38 -7.80
N HIS A 154 -0.05 3.12 -7.01
CA HIS A 154 1.24 2.59 -7.40
C HIS A 154 1.46 1.26 -6.67
N SER A 155 1.02 0.17 -7.27
CA SER A 155 1.13 -1.16 -6.70
C SER A 155 2.59 -1.61 -6.57
N LYS A 156 2.93 -2.32 -5.50
CA LYS A 156 4.28 -2.82 -5.24
C LYS A 156 4.30 -4.35 -5.22
N TRP A 157 5.34 -4.91 -5.80
CA TRP A 157 5.70 -6.33 -5.67
C TRP A 157 7.06 -6.43 -5.02
N ALA A 158 7.07 -6.70 -3.71
CA ALA A 158 8.27 -6.75 -2.89
C ALA A 158 8.72 -8.19 -2.66
N ARG A 159 10.01 -8.45 -2.87
CA ARG A 159 10.66 -9.72 -2.56
C ARG A 159 11.42 -9.61 -1.25
N VAL A 160 11.20 -10.58 -0.37
CA VAL A 160 11.82 -10.65 0.97
C VAL A 160 12.59 -11.94 1.11
N GLU A 161 13.84 -11.84 1.59
CA GLU A 161 14.71 -12.95 1.94
C GLU A 161 15.43 -12.62 3.25
N GLY A 162 15.51 -13.59 4.18
CA GLY A 162 16.14 -13.40 5.48
C GLY A 162 15.62 -12.21 6.29
N GLY A 163 14.31 -11.92 6.20
CA GLY A 163 13.68 -10.78 6.88
C GLY A 163 14.00 -9.41 6.27
N ARG A 164 14.61 -9.35 5.09
CA ARG A 164 15.02 -8.13 4.40
C ARG A 164 14.32 -8.01 3.05
N ILE A 165 13.83 -6.83 2.73
CA ILE A 165 13.34 -6.51 1.40
C ILE A 165 14.57 -6.42 0.49
N ILE A 166 14.75 -7.41 -0.39
CA ILE A 166 15.90 -7.47 -1.30
C ILE A 166 15.70 -6.66 -2.57
N GLY A 167 14.46 -6.35 -2.92
CA GLY A 167 14.06 -5.54 -4.05
C GLY A 167 12.57 -5.51 -4.22
N PHE A 168 12.10 -4.61 -5.05
CA PHE A 168 10.67 -4.49 -5.41
C PHE A 168 10.52 -3.84 -6.77
N GLU A 169 9.31 -3.93 -7.31
CA GLU A 169 8.89 -3.30 -8.55
C GLU A 169 7.57 -2.57 -8.34
N THR A 170 7.50 -1.36 -8.91
CA THR A 170 6.29 -0.52 -8.88
C THR A 170 5.53 -0.63 -10.19
N TYR A 171 4.22 -0.87 -10.08
CA TYR A 171 3.29 -0.87 -11.20
C TYR A 171 2.28 0.26 -11.01
N MET A 172 2.09 1.09 -12.02
CA MET A 172 1.14 2.22 -11.99
C MET A 172 -0.32 1.79 -12.22
N THR A 173 -0.70 0.60 -11.78
CA THR A 173 -1.96 -0.05 -12.14
C THR A 173 -3.19 0.77 -11.76
N GLY A 174 -3.24 1.26 -10.52
CA GLY A 174 -4.37 2.09 -10.08
C GLY A 174 -4.42 3.45 -10.76
N GLU A 175 -3.27 4.10 -10.94
CA GLU A 175 -3.20 5.39 -11.62
C GLU A 175 -3.49 5.27 -13.11
N ALA A 176 -2.94 4.25 -13.78
CA ALA A 176 -3.22 3.96 -15.17
C ALA A 176 -4.72 3.66 -15.41
N PHE A 177 -5.35 2.87 -14.52
CA PHE A 177 -6.78 2.63 -14.58
C PHE A 177 -7.57 3.94 -14.49
N ALA A 178 -7.29 4.78 -13.50
CA ALA A 178 -7.96 6.07 -13.32
C ALA A 178 -7.75 6.98 -14.54
N ALA A 179 -6.51 7.12 -15.01
CA ALA A 179 -6.19 7.95 -16.16
C ALA A 179 -6.90 7.48 -17.44
N LEU A 180 -6.87 6.18 -17.73
CA LEU A 180 -7.52 5.59 -18.89
C LEU A 180 -9.04 5.74 -18.83
N LYS A 181 -9.63 5.52 -17.67
CA LYS A 181 -11.06 5.64 -17.44
C LYS A 181 -11.53 7.09 -17.51
N ASP A 182 -10.86 8.00 -16.79
CA ASP A 182 -11.42 9.34 -16.55
C ASP A 182 -10.96 10.37 -17.60
N HIS A 183 -9.82 10.12 -18.30
CA HIS A 183 -9.20 11.10 -19.19
C HIS A 183 -9.03 10.63 -20.63
N THR A 184 -9.59 9.47 -21.02
CA THR A 184 -9.48 8.97 -22.40
C THR A 184 -10.84 8.67 -23.04
N VAL A 185 -10.79 8.25 -24.30
CA VAL A 185 -12.01 7.81 -25.03
C VAL A 185 -12.61 6.53 -24.45
N LEU A 186 -11.85 5.78 -23.63
CA LEU A 186 -12.31 4.50 -23.06
C LEU A 186 -13.46 4.74 -22.09
N GLY A 187 -13.36 5.76 -21.25
CA GLY A 187 -14.35 6.07 -20.21
C GLY A 187 -15.70 6.59 -20.73
N ARG A 188 -15.75 7.05 -22.00
CA ARG A 188 -16.96 7.70 -22.53
C ARG A 188 -18.22 6.81 -22.58
N MET A 189 -18.04 5.50 -22.54
CA MET A 189 -19.14 4.54 -22.57
C MET A 189 -19.28 3.76 -21.26
N MET A 190 -18.40 4.01 -20.29
CA MET A 190 -18.42 3.36 -18.99
C MET A 190 -19.51 3.98 -18.10
N ALA A 191 -20.30 3.14 -17.46
CA ALA A 191 -21.27 3.52 -16.43
C ALA A 191 -20.84 2.97 -15.06
N PRO A 192 -21.32 3.54 -13.95
CA PRO A 192 -21.17 2.94 -12.63
C PRO A 192 -21.73 1.51 -12.61
N ALA A 193 -21.08 0.62 -11.85
CA ALA A 193 -21.56 -0.75 -11.68
C ALA A 193 -22.96 -0.76 -11.07
N VAL A 194 -23.89 -1.47 -11.71
CA VAL A 194 -25.26 -1.68 -11.22
C VAL A 194 -25.27 -2.75 -10.14
N ASP A 195 -24.56 -3.84 -10.37
CA ASP A 195 -24.34 -4.91 -9.42
C ASP A 195 -22.82 -5.10 -9.20
N PRO A 196 -22.30 -4.69 -8.05
CA PRO A 196 -20.87 -4.86 -7.76
C PRO A 196 -20.45 -6.33 -7.60
N THR A 197 -21.40 -7.27 -7.55
CA THR A 197 -21.13 -8.71 -7.53
C THR A 197 -21.03 -9.30 -8.92
N GLU A 198 -21.57 -8.64 -9.95
CA GLU A 198 -21.39 -9.04 -11.35
C GLU A 198 -19.96 -8.72 -11.81
N GLN A 199 -19.27 -9.72 -12.34
CA GLN A 199 -17.85 -9.61 -12.63
C GLN A 199 -17.44 -10.24 -13.95
N THR A 200 -18.39 -10.37 -14.85
CA THR A 200 -18.14 -10.88 -16.20
C THR A 200 -17.07 -10.07 -16.92
N GLY A 201 -17.17 -8.74 -16.87
CA GLY A 201 -16.17 -7.84 -17.45
C GLY A 201 -14.79 -8.02 -16.82
N PHE A 202 -14.70 -8.10 -15.48
CA PHE A 202 -13.42 -8.27 -14.80
C PHE A 202 -12.71 -9.58 -15.19
N GLY A 203 -13.44 -10.71 -15.19
CA GLY A 203 -12.90 -12.00 -15.62
C GLY A 203 -12.38 -11.97 -17.06
N LEU A 204 -13.19 -11.44 -17.99
CA LEU A 204 -12.77 -11.28 -19.40
C LEU A 204 -11.50 -10.41 -19.53
N GLY A 205 -11.35 -9.38 -18.69
CA GLY A 205 -10.13 -8.56 -18.67
C GLY A 205 -8.91 -9.34 -18.20
N VAL A 206 -9.07 -10.16 -17.16
CA VAL A 206 -7.97 -11.02 -16.64
C VAL A 206 -7.59 -12.09 -17.69
N ASP A 207 -8.57 -12.70 -18.34
CA ASP A 207 -8.32 -13.67 -19.40
C ASP A 207 -7.58 -13.01 -20.58
N ALA A 208 -7.98 -11.80 -20.99
CA ALA A 208 -7.27 -11.03 -22.00
C ALA A 208 -5.83 -10.70 -21.62
N ALA A 209 -5.55 -10.48 -20.31
CA ALA A 209 -4.19 -10.31 -19.81
C ALA A 209 -3.34 -11.58 -19.98
N ALA A 210 -3.94 -12.77 -19.80
CA ALA A 210 -3.24 -14.04 -19.97
C ALA A 210 -2.86 -14.33 -21.43
N GLU A 211 -3.53 -13.69 -22.39
CA GLU A 211 -3.28 -13.84 -23.83
C GLU A 211 -2.27 -12.83 -24.40
N LEU A 212 -1.73 -11.91 -23.57
CA LEU A 212 -0.73 -10.93 -24.02
C LEU A 212 0.59 -11.63 -24.36
N GLU A 213 1.02 -11.56 -25.60
CA GLU A 213 2.26 -12.17 -26.06
C GLU A 213 3.38 -11.14 -26.29
N ARG A 214 3.02 -9.91 -26.69
CA ARG A 214 3.96 -8.85 -27.07
C ARG A 214 3.77 -7.60 -26.20
N PRO A 215 4.80 -6.80 -25.99
CA PRO A 215 4.72 -5.60 -25.13
C PRO A 215 3.60 -4.62 -25.55
N GLY A 216 3.27 -4.51 -26.82
CA GLY A 216 2.23 -3.61 -27.33
C GLY A 216 0.80 -4.13 -27.17
N ASP A 217 0.61 -5.41 -26.90
CA ASP A 217 -0.70 -6.04 -26.85
C ASP A 217 -1.57 -5.49 -25.70
N LEU A 218 -0.96 -5.05 -24.59
CA LEU A 218 -1.68 -4.41 -23.50
C LEU A 218 -2.47 -3.17 -23.95
N LEU A 219 -1.86 -2.31 -24.78
CA LEU A 219 -2.54 -1.11 -25.28
C LEU A 219 -3.66 -1.47 -26.27
N HIS A 220 -3.45 -2.51 -27.10
CA HIS A 220 -4.49 -3.04 -27.99
C HIS A 220 -5.66 -3.60 -27.17
N ALA A 221 -5.38 -4.48 -26.22
CA ALA A 221 -6.41 -5.07 -25.35
C ALA A 221 -7.15 -4.01 -24.54
N ALA A 222 -6.46 -2.95 -24.04
CA ALA A 222 -7.13 -1.84 -23.35
C ALA A 222 -8.16 -1.13 -24.25
N PHE A 223 -7.89 -1.00 -25.56
CA PHE A 223 -8.84 -0.39 -26.50
C PHE A 223 -10.10 -1.24 -26.69
N MET A 224 -10.05 -2.55 -26.42
CA MET A 224 -11.22 -3.43 -26.47
C MET A 224 -12.31 -3.00 -25.48
N ALA A 225 -12.00 -2.36 -24.37
CA ALA A 225 -13.01 -1.77 -23.49
C ALA A 225 -13.99 -0.85 -24.26
N ARG A 226 -13.48 -0.09 -25.25
CA ARG A 226 -14.33 0.75 -26.10
C ARG A 226 -15.08 -0.05 -27.17
N THR A 227 -14.41 -0.98 -27.85
CA THR A 227 -15.03 -1.73 -28.94
C THR A 227 -16.11 -2.71 -28.44
N PHE A 228 -15.94 -3.33 -27.28
CA PHE A 228 -16.99 -4.13 -26.64
C PHE A 228 -18.27 -3.30 -26.39
N GLY A 229 -18.11 -2.06 -25.92
CA GLY A 229 -19.25 -1.16 -25.76
C GLY A 229 -19.88 -0.74 -27.09
N LEU A 230 -19.07 -0.39 -28.12
CA LEU A 230 -19.56 -0.01 -29.43
C LEU A 230 -20.36 -1.10 -30.15
N PHE A 231 -19.97 -2.36 -29.95
CA PHE A 231 -20.63 -3.53 -30.57
C PHE A 231 -21.64 -4.22 -29.62
N GLY A 232 -21.89 -3.65 -28.43
CA GLY A 232 -22.85 -4.19 -27.45
C GLY A 232 -22.48 -5.57 -26.91
N GLN A 233 -21.17 -5.90 -26.89
CA GLN A 233 -20.68 -7.19 -26.41
C GLN A 233 -20.49 -7.22 -24.89
N LEU A 234 -20.28 -6.04 -24.27
CA LEU A 234 -20.33 -5.84 -22.84
C LEU A 234 -21.25 -4.67 -22.50
N PRO A 235 -22.05 -4.76 -21.42
CA PRO A 235 -22.86 -3.64 -20.97
C PRO A 235 -21.97 -2.52 -20.39
N PRO A 236 -22.43 -1.25 -20.40
CA PRO A 236 -21.62 -0.08 -20.02
C PRO A 236 -20.99 -0.14 -18.63
N ASP A 237 -21.64 -0.79 -17.66
CA ASP A 237 -21.17 -0.98 -16.29
C ASP A 237 -20.11 -2.06 -16.13
N GLN A 238 -19.93 -2.93 -17.16
CA GLN A 238 -18.88 -3.95 -17.19
C GLN A 238 -17.61 -3.52 -17.95
N LEU A 239 -17.64 -2.39 -18.66
CA LEU A 239 -16.48 -1.93 -19.43
C LEU A 239 -15.32 -1.48 -18.55
N ALA A 240 -15.62 -0.80 -17.43
CA ALA A 240 -14.60 -0.42 -16.43
C ALA A 240 -14.03 -1.67 -15.72
N GLU A 241 -14.88 -2.67 -15.47
CA GLU A 241 -14.46 -3.94 -14.88
C GLU A 241 -13.51 -4.69 -15.81
N TYR A 242 -13.78 -4.74 -17.12
CA TYR A 242 -12.87 -5.31 -18.13
C TYR A 242 -11.48 -4.62 -18.08
N LEU A 243 -11.46 -3.29 -18.16
CA LEU A 243 -10.19 -2.54 -18.10
C LEU A 243 -9.42 -2.81 -16.81
N SER A 244 -10.13 -2.87 -15.67
CA SER A 244 -9.52 -3.18 -14.38
C SER A 244 -8.95 -4.60 -14.33
N GLY A 245 -9.71 -5.60 -14.84
CA GLY A 245 -9.24 -6.98 -14.91
C GLY A 245 -8.00 -7.14 -15.78
N LEU A 246 -7.98 -6.48 -16.93
CA LEU A 246 -6.82 -6.48 -17.85
C LEU A 246 -5.56 -5.92 -17.17
N LEU A 247 -5.65 -4.76 -16.52
CA LEU A 247 -4.49 -4.12 -15.89
C LEU A 247 -4.00 -4.90 -14.67
N VAL A 248 -4.90 -5.37 -13.81
CA VAL A 248 -4.56 -6.19 -12.65
C VAL A 248 -3.98 -7.54 -13.09
N GLY A 249 -4.56 -8.18 -14.10
CA GLY A 249 -4.06 -9.43 -14.64
C GLY A 249 -2.65 -9.30 -15.21
N ALA A 250 -2.40 -8.26 -16.01
CA ALA A 250 -1.08 -7.98 -16.59
C ALA A 250 -0.04 -7.70 -15.49
N GLU A 251 -0.41 -6.98 -14.43
CA GLU A 251 0.46 -6.74 -13.28
C GLU A 251 0.80 -8.05 -12.56
N ILE A 252 -0.20 -8.90 -12.25
CA ILE A 252 0.03 -10.16 -11.54
C ILE A 252 0.98 -11.06 -12.35
N LEU A 253 0.78 -11.17 -13.66
CA LEU A 253 1.66 -11.98 -14.53
C LEU A 253 3.11 -11.46 -14.53
N ALA A 254 3.27 -10.14 -14.58
CA ALA A 254 4.58 -9.51 -14.55
C ALA A 254 5.24 -9.58 -13.16
N GLY A 255 4.52 -9.26 -12.08
CA GLY A 255 5.03 -9.18 -10.72
C GLY A 255 5.28 -10.54 -10.08
N ALA A 256 4.42 -11.52 -10.34
CA ALA A 256 4.59 -12.88 -9.83
C ALA A 256 5.83 -13.58 -10.40
N ARG A 257 6.24 -13.27 -11.64
CA ARG A 257 7.45 -13.87 -12.28
C ARG A 257 7.51 -15.39 -12.17
N GLY A 258 6.37 -16.05 -12.32
CA GLY A 258 6.27 -17.51 -12.28
C GLY A 258 6.19 -18.11 -10.86
N VAL A 259 6.17 -17.34 -9.79
CA VAL A 259 5.84 -17.86 -8.46
C VAL A 259 4.35 -18.20 -8.39
N LYS A 260 4.03 -19.19 -7.56
CA LYS A 260 2.66 -19.72 -7.43
C LYS A 260 1.87 -19.09 -6.29
N SER A 261 2.54 -18.36 -5.39
CA SER A 261 1.89 -17.74 -4.24
C SER A 261 2.57 -16.44 -3.81
N ALA A 262 1.78 -15.50 -3.30
CA ALA A 262 2.25 -14.27 -2.67
C ALA A 262 1.29 -13.83 -1.56
N THR A 263 1.76 -12.98 -0.64
CA THR A 263 0.91 -12.34 0.36
C THR A 263 0.42 -10.99 -0.20
N VAL A 264 -0.89 -10.75 -0.13
CA VAL A 264 -1.48 -9.47 -0.54
C VAL A 264 -1.84 -8.62 0.67
N ILE A 265 -1.38 -7.35 0.67
CA ILE A 265 -1.58 -6.38 1.74
C ILE A 265 -2.32 -5.16 1.17
N GLY A 266 -3.45 -4.80 1.74
CA GLY A 266 -4.17 -3.60 1.27
C GLY A 266 -5.61 -3.52 1.74
N ALA A 267 -6.35 -2.58 1.17
CA ALA A 267 -7.78 -2.42 1.45
C ALA A 267 -8.57 -3.67 1.02
N PRO A 268 -9.57 -4.13 1.81
CA PRO A 268 -10.28 -5.37 1.56
C PRO A 268 -10.82 -5.54 0.13
N ALA A 269 -11.36 -4.47 -0.45
CA ALA A 269 -11.90 -4.49 -1.81
C ALA A 269 -10.82 -4.72 -2.88
N LEU A 270 -9.64 -4.12 -2.73
CA LEU A 270 -8.51 -4.35 -3.62
C LEU A 270 -7.90 -5.74 -3.43
N VAL A 271 -7.75 -6.17 -2.18
CA VAL A 271 -7.28 -7.52 -1.85
C VAL A 271 -8.16 -8.57 -2.53
N GLU A 272 -9.48 -8.45 -2.43
CA GLU A 272 -10.40 -9.39 -3.06
C GLU A 272 -10.29 -9.37 -4.58
N ARG A 273 -10.16 -8.19 -5.19
CA ARG A 273 -9.97 -8.03 -6.64
C ARG A 273 -8.69 -8.74 -7.12
N TYR A 274 -7.58 -8.56 -6.41
CA TYR A 274 -6.31 -9.24 -6.73
C TYR A 274 -6.38 -10.75 -6.50
N ARG A 275 -7.02 -11.21 -5.42
CA ARG A 275 -7.22 -12.65 -5.16
C ARG A 275 -7.99 -13.33 -6.27
N ARG A 276 -9.02 -12.69 -6.79
CA ARG A 276 -9.83 -13.23 -7.90
C ARG A 276 -9.04 -13.30 -9.20
N ALA A 277 -8.33 -12.24 -9.55
CA ALA A 277 -7.45 -12.27 -10.71
C ALA A 277 -6.35 -13.33 -10.55
N GLY A 278 -5.75 -13.43 -9.37
CA GLY A 278 -4.77 -14.47 -9.06
C GLY A 278 -5.33 -15.88 -9.22
N ALA A 279 -6.57 -16.12 -8.75
CA ALA A 279 -7.22 -17.43 -8.90
C ALA A 279 -7.42 -17.83 -10.38
N ILE A 280 -7.80 -16.87 -11.24
CA ILE A 280 -7.93 -17.11 -12.70
C ILE A 280 -6.55 -17.44 -13.30
N LEU A 281 -5.50 -16.73 -12.88
CA LEU A 281 -4.14 -16.86 -13.42
C LEU A 281 -3.30 -17.97 -12.75
N GLY A 282 -3.86 -18.71 -11.80
CA GLY A 282 -3.16 -19.78 -11.07
C GLY A 282 -2.08 -19.28 -10.12
N VAL A 283 -2.24 -18.06 -9.58
CA VAL A 283 -1.40 -17.45 -8.53
C VAL A 283 -2.22 -17.31 -7.26
N GLU A 284 -1.85 -18.01 -6.21
CA GLU A 284 -2.50 -17.91 -4.90
C GLU A 284 -2.10 -16.62 -4.18
N LEU A 285 -3.06 -15.75 -3.90
CA LEU A 285 -2.84 -14.51 -3.15
C LEU A 285 -3.50 -14.61 -1.77
N THR A 286 -2.69 -14.76 -0.73
CA THR A 286 -3.14 -14.90 0.67
C THR A 286 -3.19 -13.52 1.33
N PRO A 287 -4.32 -13.08 1.90
CA PRO A 287 -4.40 -11.80 2.60
C PRO A 287 -3.52 -11.77 3.85
N ALA A 288 -2.78 -10.68 4.03
CA ALA A 288 -2.11 -10.39 5.29
C ALA A 288 -3.10 -9.85 6.36
N PRO A 289 -2.72 -9.84 7.64
CA PRO A 289 -3.49 -9.18 8.69
C PRO A 289 -3.74 -7.70 8.38
N ALA A 290 -4.91 -7.19 8.75
CA ALA A 290 -5.31 -5.81 8.46
C ALA A 290 -4.46 -4.75 9.17
N ASN A 291 -3.80 -5.10 10.29
CA ASN A 291 -3.01 -4.21 11.13
C ASN A 291 -1.50 -4.21 10.79
N CYS A 292 -1.11 -4.64 9.60
CA CYS A 292 0.31 -4.73 9.19
C CYS A 292 1.07 -3.41 9.37
N ALA A 293 0.49 -2.25 9.05
CA ALA A 293 1.15 -0.96 9.24
C ALA A 293 1.50 -0.73 10.72
N THR A 294 0.55 -0.97 11.63
CA THR A 294 0.75 -0.83 13.07
C THR A 294 1.79 -1.81 13.61
N LEU A 295 1.73 -3.08 13.19
CA LEU A 295 2.72 -4.09 13.58
C LEU A 295 4.14 -3.75 13.10
N GLY A 296 4.26 -3.22 11.88
CA GLY A 296 5.53 -2.73 11.35
C GLY A 296 6.08 -1.55 12.13
N GLN A 297 5.23 -0.60 12.51
CA GLN A 297 5.62 0.55 13.34
C GLN A 297 6.06 0.12 14.75
N ILE A 298 5.38 -0.87 15.36
CA ILE A 298 5.79 -1.47 16.63
C ILE A 298 7.19 -2.10 16.49
N ALA A 299 7.40 -2.87 15.42
CA ALA A 299 8.69 -3.50 15.17
C ALA A 299 9.81 -2.44 15.03
N VAL A 300 9.58 -1.39 14.24
CA VAL A 300 10.54 -0.28 14.06
C VAL A 300 10.82 0.44 15.37
N LEU A 301 9.79 0.70 16.20
CA LEU A 301 9.96 1.34 17.50
C LEU A 301 10.86 0.51 18.43
N LYS A 302 10.60 -0.81 18.51
CA LYS A 302 11.40 -1.75 19.31
C LYS A 302 12.83 -1.92 18.77
N GLY A 303 12.99 -1.98 17.45
CA GLY A 303 14.30 -2.07 16.80
C GLY A 303 15.16 -0.81 17.03
N ALA A 304 14.56 0.36 17.04
CA ALA A 304 15.27 1.61 17.34
C ALA A 304 15.70 1.73 18.80
N ALA A 305 14.97 1.13 19.74
CA ALA A 305 15.35 1.10 21.16
C ALA A 305 16.54 0.17 21.42
N GLY A 306 16.58 -1.02 20.78
CA GLY A 306 17.69 -1.96 20.90
C GLY A 306 18.99 -1.54 20.20
N ALA A 307 18.97 -0.52 19.34
CA ALA A 307 20.17 0.02 18.69
C ALA A 307 20.81 1.18 19.49
N ALA A 308 20.15 1.64 20.56
CA ALA A 308 20.59 2.75 21.42
C ALA A 308 21.27 2.25 22.73
N GLU A 309 21.24 0.93 22.99
CA GLU A 309 21.96 0.26 24.06
C GLU A 309 23.31 -0.32 23.53
#